data_6a1d6ced997340429215e0c3b7c76fb3
#
_entry.id   6a1d6ced997340429215e0c3b7c76fb3
#
_cell.length_a   1.000
_cell.length_b   1.000
_cell.length_c   1.000
_cell.angle_alpha   90.00
_cell.angle_beta   90.00
_cell.angle_gamma   90.00
#
_symmetry.space_group_name_H-M   'P 1'
#
loop_
_entity.id
_entity.type
_entity.pdbx_description
1 polymer ?
#
loop_
_entity_poly.entity_id
_entity_poly.type
_entity_poly.pdbx_seq_one_letter_code
_entity_poly.pdbx_strand_id
1 'polypeptide(L)'
;MFRKPLHLLGLFTMLLACAAPGSGRAARAPHPYVGMWVTADGRIRQELLANGRYEEERDGRKRAYTGRYTITGTHLDYHDDLGFTATGDVRGGVLYHEHLVLYRQERPS
;
A
#
# COMPACT_ATOMS: atom_id res chain seq x y z
N MET A 1 48.47 -5.07 -7.61
CA MET A 1 48.06 -5.26 -7.38
C MET A 1 47.53 -5.09 -7.09
N PHE A 2 46.97 -5.10 -7.07
CA PHE A 2 46.30 -5.04 -6.68
C PHE A 2 45.58 -4.72 -6.22
N ARG A 3 45.39 -4.57 -6.14
CA ARG A 3 44.63 -4.40 -5.70
C ARG A 3 43.95 -4.16 -5.10
N LYS A 4 43.65 -3.93 -4.93
CA LYS A 4 42.82 -3.80 -4.40
C LYS A 4 42.26 -3.41 -3.73
N PRO A 5 42.42 -3.19 -3.70
CA PRO A 5 41.77 -2.92 -3.05
C PRO A 5 41.01 -2.45 -2.79
N LEU A 6 40.82 -2.46 -2.86
CA LEU A 6 39.92 -2.29 -2.63
C LEU A 6 39.18 -2.38 -2.27
N HIS A 7 39.04 -2.55 -2.11
CA HIS A 7 38.15 -2.88 -1.76
C HIS A 7 37.70 -2.61 -1.17
N LEU A 8 37.96 -2.38 -0.97
CA LEU A 8 37.45 -2.40 -0.33
C LEU A 8 36.78 -1.79 -0.19
N LEU A 9 36.96 -1.47 -0.35
CA LEU A 9 36.13 -1.17 -0.20
C LEU A 9 35.22 -1.23 -0.15
N GLY A 10 35.04 -1.35 -0.26
CA GLY A 10 33.96 -1.70 -0.21
C GLY A 10 33.41 -1.76 0.24
N LEU A 11 33.46 -1.84 0.78
CA LEU A 11 32.79 -2.18 1.36
C LEU A 11 32.34 -1.59 1.89
N PHE A 12 32.37 -1.23 2.18
CA PHE A 12 31.83 -0.92 2.84
C PHE A 12 30.95 -0.31 2.83
N THR A 13 31.10 -0.12 2.50
CA THR A 13 30.14 0.37 2.56
C THR A 13 29.13 0.09 2.60
N MET A 14 29.02 -0.29 2.84
CA MET A 14 28.10 -0.76 2.99
C MET A 14 27.53 -0.73 3.76
N LEU A 15 27.64 -0.50 4.35
CA LEU A 15 27.08 -0.63 5.13
C LEU A 15 26.39 0.10 5.34
N LEU A 16 26.50 0.58 5.38
CA LEU A 16 25.81 1.15 5.75
C LEU A 16 24.75 1.04 5.57
N ALA A 17 24.70 0.92 5.26
CA ALA A 17 23.62 0.81 5.10
C ALA A 17 22.91 0.27 5.90
N CYS A 18 23.22 -0.11 6.24
CA CYS A 18 22.67 -0.75 6.94
C CYS A 18 21.85 -0.30 7.76
N ALA A 19 22.15 0.22 8.24
CA ALA A 19 21.35 0.65 9.15
C ALA A 19 20.04 0.84 8.70
N ALA A 20 19.97 1.21 7.71
CA ALA A 20 18.76 1.53 7.25
C ALA A 20 17.78 0.41 7.26
N PRO A 21 18.18 -0.75 7.34
CA PRO A 21 17.23 -1.79 7.18
C PRO A 21 16.08 -1.69 8.11
N GLY A 22 16.33 -1.52 9.30
CA GLY A 22 15.24 -1.51 10.19
C GLY A 22 14.33 -0.37 9.96
N SER A 23 14.87 0.66 9.45
CA SER A 23 14.06 1.83 9.30
C SER A 23 13.18 1.76 8.07
N GLY A 24 13.35 0.76 7.25
CA GLY A 24 12.52 0.70 6.07
C GLY A 24 11.06 0.80 6.39
N ARG A 25 10.64 0.12 7.43
CA ARG A 25 9.27 0.14 7.83
C ARG A 25 8.86 1.50 8.32
N ALA A 26 9.69 2.04 9.17
CA ALA A 26 9.39 3.33 9.73
C ALA A 26 9.43 4.40 8.68
N ALA A 27 10.16 4.17 7.64
CA ALA A 27 10.30 5.18 6.62
C ALA A 27 9.18 5.19 5.62
N ARG A 28 8.21 4.32 5.76
CA ARG A 28 7.10 4.32 4.83
C ARG A 28 6.36 5.64 4.96
N ALA A 29 6.37 6.40 3.90
CA ALA A 29 5.75 7.71 3.93
C ALA A 29 4.24 7.56 3.95
N PRO A 30 3.55 8.44 4.65
CA PRO A 30 2.09 8.45 4.56
C PRO A 30 1.68 8.83 3.14
N HIS A 31 0.52 8.35 2.74
CA HIS A 31 -0.04 8.70 1.45
C HIS A 31 -1.46 9.22 1.67
N PRO A 32 -2.01 9.93 0.69
CA PRO A 32 -3.29 10.59 0.89
C PRO A 32 -4.49 9.67 0.81
N TYR A 33 -4.28 8.37 0.57
CA TYR A 33 -5.41 7.48 0.29
C TYR A 33 -5.82 6.63 1.48
N VAL A 34 -5.15 6.78 2.62
CA VAL A 34 -5.54 6.07 3.84
C VAL A 34 -6.95 6.48 4.21
N GLY A 35 -7.79 5.51 4.54
CA GLY A 35 -9.16 5.77 4.95
C GLY A 35 -10.13 4.78 4.33
N MET A 36 -11.39 5.09 4.48
CA MET A 36 -12.48 4.22 4.03
C MET A 36 -12.99 4.69 2.68
N TRP A 37 -13.12 3.75 1.76
CA TRP A 37 -13.63 3.98 0.42
C TRP A 37 -14.85 3.10 0.21
N VAL A 38 -15.93 3.66 -0.33
CA VAL A 38 -17.25 3.01 -0.33
C VAL A 38 -17.89 3.15 -1.70
N THR A 39 -18.49 2.08 -2.21
CA THR A 39 -19.29 2.16 -3.43
C THR A 39 -20.53 2.99 -3.18
N ALA A 40 -21.10 3.54 -4.25
CA ALA A 40 -22.26 4.43 -4.12
C ALA A 40 -23.43 3.76 -3.39
N ASP A 41 -23.61 2.46 -3.60
CA ASP A 41 -24.69 1.72 -2.96
C ASP A 41 -24.32 1.25 -1.55
N GLY A 42 -23.09 1.51 -1.12
CA GLY A 42 -22.66 1.15 0.23
C GLY A 42 -22.37 -0.31 0.45
N ARG A 43 -22.47 -1.14 -0.58
CA ARG A 43 -22.33 -2.59 -0.40
C ARG A 43 -20.91 -3.03 -0.23
N ILE A 44 -19.97 -2.28 -0.78
CA ILE A 44 -18.55 -2.61 -0.69
C ILE A 44 -17.85 -1.46 0.00
N ARG A 45 -17.14 -1.77 1.08
CA ARG A 45 -16.42 -0.80 1.87
C ARG A 45 -14.99 -1.30 2.01
N GLN A 46 -14.04 -0.53 1.51
CA GLN A 46 -12.65 -0.93 1.51
C GLN A 46 -11.86 0.07 2.32
N GLU A 47 -11.19 -0.40 3.35
CA GLU A 47 -10.35 0.48 4.16
C GLU A 47 -8.89 0.27 3.80
N LEU A 48 -8.23 1.37 3.43
CA LEU A 48 -6.80 1.37 3.20
C LEU A 48 -6.13 1.84 4.48
N LEU A 49 -5.37 0.95 5.10
CA LEU A 49 -4.74 1.24 6.38
C LEU A 49 -3.35 1.81 6.17
N ALA A 50 -2.89 2.59 7.13
CA ALA A 50 -1.59 3.25 7.02
C ALA A 50 -0.43 2.26 7.01
N ASN A 51 -0.65 1.05 7.50
CA ASN A 51 0.41 0.05 7.56
C ASN A 51 0.57 -0.74 6.26
N GLY A 52 -0.13 -0.34 5.20
CA GLY A 52 -0.02 -1.05 3.93
C GLY A 52 -0.98 -2.22 3.78
N ARG A 53 -1.88 -2.39 4.73
CA ARG A 53 -2.88 -3.45 4.67
C ARG A 53 -4.21 -2.86 4.24
N TYR A 54 -5.07 -3.69 3.67
CA TYR A 54 -6.44 -3.29 3.36
C TYR A 54 -7.41 -4.34 3.88
N GLU A 55 -8.62 -3.88 4.17
CA GLU A 55 -9.72 -4.73 4.59
C GLU A 55 -10.96 -4.34 3.82
N GLU A 56 -11.65 -5.29 3.25
CA GLU A 56 -12.79 -5.00 2.42
C GLU A 56 -14.02 -5.73 2.96
N GLU A 57 -15.08 -4.95 3.15
CA GLU A 57 -16.36 -5.47 3.59
C GLU A 57 -17.26 -5.60 2.37
N ARG A 58 -17.99 -6.71 2.28
CA ARG A 58 -18.95 -6.94 1.19
C ARG A 58 -20.28 -7.34 1.75
N ASP A 59 -21.31 -6.59 1.39
CA ASP A 59 -22.69 -6.91 1.78
C ASP A 59 -22.81 -7.17 3.27
N GLY A 60 -22.18 -6.33 4.07
CA GLY A 60 -22.22 -6.43 5.52
C GLY A 60 -21.25 -7.43 6.12
N ARG A 61 -20.54 -8.20 5.30
CA ARG A 61 -19.59 -9.16 5.83
C ARG A 61 -18.23 -8.48 5.93
N LYS A 62 -17.82 -8.19 7.15
CA LYS A 62 -16.54 -7.52 7.38
C LYS A 62 -15.39 -8.45 7.06
N ARG A 63 -14.31 -7.84 6.57
CA ARG A 63 -13.08 -8.57 6.24
C ARG A 63 -13.33 -9.70 5.27
N ALA A 64 -14.24 -9.47 4.33
CA ALA A 64 -14.49 -10.44 3.27
C ALA A 64 -13.21 -10.67 2.47
N TYR A 65 -12.41 -9.62 2.30
CA TYR A 65 -11.09 -9.73 1.70
C TYR A 65 -10.12 -8.91 2.53
N THR A 66 -8.92 -9.44 2.73
CA THR A 66 -7.84 -8.73 3.40
C THR A 66 -6.55 -9.00 2.65
N GLY A 67 -5.62 -8.08 2.75
CA GLY A 67 -4.34 -8.22 2.10
C GLY A 67 -3.48 -7.00 2.26
N ARG A 68 -2.52 -6.86 1.37
CA ARG A 68 -1.64 -5.69 1.38
C ARG A 68 -1.78 -4.96 0.05
N TYR A 69 -1.43 -3.70 0.06
CA TYR A 69 -1.44 -2.90 -1.13
C TYR A 69 -0.18 -2.05 -1.19
N THR A 70 0.19 -1.67 -2.40
CA THR A 70 1.28 -0.70 -2.61
C THR A 70 0.77 0.41 -3.50
N ILE A 71 1.37 1.58 -3.35
CA ILE A 71 1.00 2.77 -4.09
C ILE A 71 2.18 3.23 -4.93
N THR A 72 1.91 3.50 -6.20
CA THR A 72 2.87 4.12 -7.08
C THR A 72 2.15 5.30 -7.73
N GLY A 73 2.42 6.51 -7.19
CA GLY A 73 1.67 7.69 -7.65
C GLY A 73 0.21 7.56 -7.28
N THR A 74 -0.64 7.43 -8.28
CA THR A 74 -2.08 7.26 -8.08
C THR A 74 -2.53 5.83 -8.34
N HIS A 75 -1.59 4.94 -8.60
CA HIS A 75 -1.89 3.55 -8.93
C HIS A 75 -1.71 2.65 -7.72
N LEU A 76 -2.63 1.72 -7.51
CA LEU A 76 -2.58 0.76 -6.43
C LEU A 76 -2.45 -0.65 -6.97
N ASP A 77 -1.60 -1.44 -6.33
CA ASP A 77 -1.51 -2.87 -6.58
C ASP A 77 -1.91 -3.58 -5.30
N TYR A 78 -2.83 -4.51 -5.41
CA TYR A 78 -3.36 -5.25 -4.27
C TYR A 78 -2.91 -6.70 -4.34
N HIS A 79 -2.54 -7.25 -3.19
CA HIS A 79 -2.22 -8.67 -3.05
C HIS A 79 -3.04 -9.20 -1.90
N ASP A 80 -4.03 -9.99 -2.25
CA ASP A 80 -4.92 -10.61 -1.28
C ASP A 80 -4.16 -11.68 -0.49
N ASP A 81 -4.56 -11.91 0.75
CA ASP A 81 -3.90 -12.91 1.59
C ASP A 81 -4.03 -14.32 1.04
N LEU A 82 -4.98 -14.55 0.15
CA LEU A 82 -5.17 -15.84 -0.49
C LEU A 82 -4.42 -15.95 -1.82
N GLY A 83 -3.68 -14.90 -2.20
CA GLY A 83 -2.86 -14.95 -3.40
C GLY A 83 -3.42 -14.28 -4.63
N PHE A 84 -4.63 -13.75 -4.55
CA PHE A 84 -5.21 -13.04 -5.68
C PHE A 84 -4.63 -11.63 -5.77
N THR A 85 -4.60 -11.09 -6.97
CA THR A 85 -4.12 -9.72 -7.19
C THR A 85 -5.20 -8.89 -7.86
N ALA A 86 -5.11 -7.58 -7.67
CA ALA A 86 -6.02 -6.64 -8.30
C ALA A 86 -5.31 -5.31 -8.41
N THR A 87 -5.89 -4.40 -9.15
CA THR A 87 -5.32 -3.06 -9.30
C THR A 87 -6.37 -2.01 -9.06
N GLY A 88 -5.91 -0.79 -8.80
CA GLY A 88 -6.77 0.36 -8.65
C GLY A 88 -6.06 1.61 -9.08
N ASP A 89 -6.84 2.65 -9.36
CA ASP A 89 -6.31 3.96 -9.70
C ASP A 89 -7.18 5.02 -9.07
N VAL A 90 -6.55 6.06 -8.52
CA VAL A 90 -7.30 7.18 -7.99
C VAL A 90 -7.27 8.30 -9.03
N ARG A 91 -8.43 8.73 -9.46
CA ARG A 91 -8.57 9.82 -10.42
C ARG A 91 -9.65 10.76 -9.92
N GLY A 92 -9.30 12.05 -9.79
CA GLY A 92 -10.26 13.04 -9.34
C GLY A 92 -10.85 12.73 -7.98
N GLY A 93 -10.08 12.09 -7.10
CA GLY A 93 -10.55 11.77 -5.76
C GLY A 93 -11.42 10.52 -5.69
N VAL A 94 -11.54 9.77 -6.77
CA VAL A 94 -12.36 8.57 -6.83
C VAL A 94 -11.46 7.38 -7.08
N LEU A 95 -11.67 6.30 -6.34
CA LEU A 95 -10.88 5.08 -6.48
C LEU A 95 -11.59 4.13 -7.43
N TYR A 96 -10.90 3.80 -8.50
CA TYR A 96 -11.39 2.84 -9.49
C TYR A 96 -10.64 1.53 -9.24
N HIS A 97 -11.31 0.60 -8.60
CA HIS A 97 -10.73 -0.68 -8.20
C HIS A 97 -11.36 -1.76 -9.08
N GLU A 98 -10.62 -2.22 -10.08
CA GLU A 98 -11.14 -3.12 -11.10
C GLU A 98 -12.41 -2.50 -11.69
N HIS A 99 -13.52 -3.20 -11.66
CA HIS A 99 -14.77 -2.66 -12.20
C HIS A 99 -15.56 -1.84 -11.16
N LEU A 100 -15.03 -1.71 -9.95
CA LEU A 100 -15.74 -1.01 -8.88
C LEU A 100 -15.34 0.45 -8.85
N VAL A 101 -16.27 1.29 -8.43
CA VAL A 101 -16.02 2.72 -8.25
C VAL A 101 -16.30 3.05 -6.79
N LEU A 102 -15.28 3.53 -6.08
CA LEU A 102 -15.41 3.79 -4.67
C LEU A 102 -15.09 5.25 -4.37
N TYR A 103 -15.82 5.81 -3.43
CA TYR A 103 -15.72 7.19 -3.04
C TYR A 103 -15.21 7.27 -1.61
N ARG A 104 -14.40 8.29 -1.35
CA ARG A 104 -13.86 8.48 -0.02
C ARG A 104 -15.01 8.78 0.95
N GLN A 105 -15.10 8.00 2.02
CA GLN A 105 -16.07 8.28 3.06
C GLN A 105 -15.51 9.37 3.95
N GLU A 106 -16.26 10.46 4.07
CA GLU A 106 -15.83 11.55 4.93
C GLU A 106 -15.99 11.17 6.37
N ARG A 107 -15.08 11.63 7.20
CA ARG A 107 -15.19 11.41 8.62
C ARG A 107 -16.17 12.41 9.21
N PRO A 108 -16.94 12.00 10.21
CA PRO A 108 -17.76 12.97 10.93
C PRO A 108 -16.85 14.00 11.58
N SER A 109 -17.30 15.23 11.65
CA SER A 109 -16.51 16.30 12.26
C SER A 109 -16.51 16.21 13.76
#